data_06ede60d9a1187afeb555efa29a3858b
#
_entry.id   06ede60d9a1187afeb555efa29a3858b
#
_cell.length_a   1.000
_cell.length_b   1.000
_cell.length_c   1.000
_cell.angle_alpha   90.00
_cell.angle_beta   90.00
_cell.angle_gamma   90.00
#
_symmetry.space_group_name_H-M   'P 1'
#
loop_
_entity.id
_entity.type
_entity.pdbx_description
1 polymer ?
#
loop_
_entity_poly.entity_id
_entity_poly.type
_entity_poly.pdbx_seq_one_letter_code
_entity_poly.pdbx_strand_id
1 'polypeptide(L)'
;IEHEAVCGDSLRIQQVFVNLMSNAVKYTPDGGNITLTIKEKPNGFSELGCYEFSIEDNGIGMTPEFQKIMFEPFSRADDHRTTKVQGTGLGMAIARNIVNLMNGDIQVESAPNKGTKITVTVYLKLQENEKEQEKELLDLPVLVVDDDKTCCESTVATLQEIGIAGEWVLNGKEAVERCYARHETNSDYFAVILDWKMPEM
;
A
#
# COMPACT_ATOMS: atom_id res chain seq x y z
N ILE A 1 5.08 13.51 -0.37
CA ILE A 1 5.43 12.08 -0.30
C ILE A 1 6.30 11.80 -1.51
N GLU A 2 7.50 11.29 -1.30
CA GLU A 2 8.43 10.93 -2.37
C GLU A 2 8.21 9.48 -2.82
N HIS A 3 7.88 8.59 -1.87
CA HIS A 3 7.63 7.18 -2.14
C HIS A 3 6.16 6.85 -1.87
N GLU A 4 5.42 6.60 -2.95
CA GLU A 4 3.98 6.28 -2.87
C GLU A 4 3.73 4.78 -2.72
N ALA A 5 4.62 3.94 -3.26
CA ALA A 5 4.50 2.49 -3.18
C ALA A 5 5.25 1.93 -1.97
N VAL A 6 4.50 1.33 -1.05
CA VAL A 6 5.04 0.76 0.19
C VAL A 6 4.41 -0.59 0.52
N CYS A 7 5.18 -1.44 1.18
CA CYS A 7 4.70 -2.72 1.69
C CYS A 7 4.35 -2.60 3.18
N GLY A 8 3.13 -3.02 3.53
CA GLY A 8 2.65 -3.01 4.91
C GLY A 8 1.33 -3.74 5.08
N ASP A 9 0.92 -3.92 6.33
CA ASP A 9 -0.40 -4.49 6.65
C ASP A 9 -1.48 -3.41 6.51
N SER A 10 -2.09 -3.35 5.31
CA SER A 10 -3.11 -2.35 4.97
C SER A 10 -4.32 -2.39 5.90
N LEU A 11 -4.74 -3.59 6.34
CA LEU A 11 -5.89 -3.74 7.24
C LEU A 11 -5.61 -3.14 8.61
N ARG A 12 -4.41 -3.32 9.14
CA ARG A 12 -4.02 -2.73 10.43
C ARG A 12 -3.87 -1.23 10.34
N ILE A 13 -3.25 -0.72 9.29
CA ILE A 13 -3.16 0.72 9.05
C ILE A 13 -4.55 1.33 8.94
N GLN A 14 -5.44 0.71 8.16
CA GLN A 14 -6.83 1.15 8.04
C GLN A 14 -7.55 1.14 9.40
N GLN A 15 -7.34 0.12 10.24
CA GLN A 15 -7.95 0.04 11.57
C GLN A 15 -7.48 1.18 12.47
N VAL A 16 -6.19 1.56 12.44
CA VAL A 16 -5.68 2.73 13.15
C VAL A 16 -6.40 4.00 12.68
N PHE A 17 -6.45 4.23 11.36
CA PHE A 17 -7.13 5.39 10.79
C PHE A 17 -8.59 5.49 11.17
N VAL A 18 -9.35 4.40 11.04
CA VAL A 18 -10.77 4.35 11.37
C VAL A 18 -10.99 4.68 12.85
N ASN A 19 -10.17 4.15 13.75
CA ASN A 19 -10.29 4.44 15.18
C ASN A 19 -10.02 5.92 15.49
N LEU A 20 -8.97 6.50 14.91
CA LEU A 20 -8.61 7.89 15.15
C LEU A 20 -9.61 8.86 14.51
N MET A 21 -9.97 8.62 13.24
CA MET A 21 -10.91 9.47 12.50
C MET A 21 -12.30 9.41 13.10
N SER A 22 -12.78 8.22 13.51
CA SER A 22 -14.07 8.06 14.19
C SER A 22 -14.13 8.87 15.49
N ASN A 23 -13.02 8.92 16.24
CA ASN A 23 -12.94 9.76 17.44
C ASN A 23 -12.97 11.25 17.08
N ALA A 24 -12.20 11.69 16.09
CA ALA A 24 -12.21 13.07 15.64
C ALA A 24 -13.63 13.53 15.25
N VAL A 25 -14.33 12.74 14.41
CA VAL A 25 -15.74 13.04 14.03
C VAL A 25 -16.66 13.06 15.22
N LYS A 26 -16.49 12.13 16.14
CA LYS A 26 -17.37 11.93 17.31
C LYS A 26 -17.27 13.07 18.33
N TYR A 27 -16.09 13.66 18.49
CA TYR A 27 -15.81 14.67 19.51
C TYR A 27 -15.68 16.08 18.95
N THR A 28 -15.84 16.25 17.66
CA THR A 28 -15.95 17.56 16.99
C THR A 28 -17.42 17.92 16.83
N PRO A 29 -17.87 19.08 17.32
CA PRO A 29 -19.26 19.52 17.15
C PRO A 29 -19.58 19.86 15.68
N ASP A 30 -20.87 19.92 15.35
CA ASP A 30 -21.35 20.33 14.05
C ASP A 30 -20.76 21.70 13.65
N GLY A 31 -20.26 21.78 12.41
CA GLY A 31 -19.57 22.97 11.90
C GLY A 31 -18.09 23.07 12.31
N GLY A 32 -17.57 22.08 13.06
CA GLY A 32 -16.15 22.01 13.37
C GLY A 32 -15.31 21.51 12.17
N ASN A 33 -13.99 21.58 12.33
CA ASN A 33 -13.02 21.18 11.32
C ASN A 33 -12.19 19.98 11.78
N ILE A 34 -11.92 19.07 10.84
CA ILE A 34 -11.00 17.95 11.01
C ILE A 34 -10.03 17.98 9.84
N THR A 35 -8.73 17.97 10.13
CA THR A 35 -7.67 17.99 9.14
C THR A 35 -6.85 16.71 9.23
N LEU A 36 -6.74 15.99 8.13
CA LEU A 36 -5.82 14.86 7.98
C LEU A 36 -4.61 15.34 7.17
N THR A 37 -3.43 15.12 7.71
CA THR A 37 -2.16 15.40 7.04
C THR A 37 -1.31 14.15 6.98
N ILE A 38 -0.73 13.85 5.83
CA ILE A 38 0.21 12.73 5.64
C ILE A 38 1.52 13.32 5.12
N LYS A 39 2.62 12.98 5.78
CA LYS A 39 3.97 13.42 5.39
C LYS A 39 4.93 12.25 5.43
N GLU A 40 5.80 12.22 4.46
CA GLU A 40 7.00 11.40 4.52
C GLU A 40 8.10 12.21 5.21
N LYS A 41 8.79 11.59 6.15
CA LYS A 41 9.89 12.19 6.90
C LYS A 41 11.22 11.60 6.46
N PRO A 42 12.27 12.42 6.36
CA PRO A 42 13.62 11.89 6.19
C PRO A 42 13.95 10.90 7.30
N ASN A 43 14.52 9.78 6.93
CA ASN A 43 15.03 8.80 7.89
C ASN A 43 16.41 8.30 7.43
N GLY A 44 17.13 7.59 8.31
CA GLY A 44 18.44 7.05 8.01
C GLY A 44 18.44 5.66 7.35
N PHE A 45 17.27 5.14 6.96
CA PHE A 45 17.13 3.80 6.40
C PHE A 45 16.83 3.89 4.90
N SER A 46 17.59 3.17 4.08
CA SER A 46 17.40 3.15 2.62
C SER A 46 16.20 2.29 2.17
N GLU A 47 15.82 1.30 2.98
CA GLU A 47 14.75 0.35 2.62
C GLU A 47 13.40 0.66 3.28
N LEU A 48 13.36 1.64 4.19
CA LEU A 48 12.17 2.00 4.95
C LEU A 48 11.81 3.46 4.73
N GLY A 49 10.57 3.72 4.38
CA GLY A 49 9.98 5.06 4.43
C GLY A 49 9.43 5.35 5.84
N CYS A 50 9.65 6.55 6.36
CA CYS A 50 9.08 7.03 7.61
C CYS A 50 7.86 7.90 7.29
N TYR A 51 6.67 7.46 7.68
CA TYR A 51 5.42 8.16 7.39
C TYR A 51 4.78 8.68 8.68
N GLU A 52 4.46 9.96 8.66
CA GLU A 52 3.76 10.64 9.74
C GLU A 52 2.35 10.99 9.28
N PHE A 53 1.35 10.49 10.03
CA PHE A 53 -0.05 10.82 9.84
C PHE A 53 -0.51 11.66 11.01
N SER A 54 -1.07 12.83 10.76
CA SER A 54 -1.67 13.64 11.82
C SER A 54 -3.14 13.91 11.54
N ILE A 55 -3.97 13.67 12.56
CA ILE A 55 -5.39 14.03 12.57
C ILE A 55 -5.56 15.12 13.62
N GLU A 56 -6.01 16.26 13.18
CA GLU A 56 -6.23 17.45 14.01
C GLU A 56 -7.69 17.87 13.92
N ASP A 57 -8.33 18.00 15.07
CA ASP A 57 -9.70 18.50 15.21
C ASP A 57 -9.76 19.73 16.12
N ASN A 58 -10.78 20.55 15.94
CA ASN A 58 -11.09 21.67 16.82
C ASN A 58 -12.26 21.37 17.78
N GLY A 59 -12.37 20.11 18.18
CA GLY A 59 -13.44 19.62 19.05
C GLY A 59 -13.28 19.98 20.52
N ILE A 60 -13.93 19.19 21.38
CA ILE A 60 -13.98 19.44 22.85
C ILE A 60 -12.63 19.28 23.54
N GLY A 61 -11.66 18.61 22.91
CA GLY A 61 -10.37 18.32 23.50
C GLY A 61 -10.44 17.41 24.73
N MET A 62 -9.30 17.21 25.39
CA MET A 62 -9.13 16.31 26.53
C MET A 62 -8.41 17.01 27.68
N THR A 63 -8.79 16.63 28.93
CA THR A 63 -8.07 17.05 30.13
C THR A 63 -6.72 16.32 30.26
N PRO A 64 -5.74 16.90 30.95
CA PRO A 64 -4.45 16.24 31.17
C PRO A 64 -4.58 14.91 31.89
N GLU A 65 -5.56 14.79 32.79
CA GLU A 65 -5.83 13.54 33.54
C GLU A 65 -6.29 12.44 32.58
N PHE A 66 -7.23 12.74 31.67
CA PHE A 66 -7.72 11.77 30.70
C PHE A 66 -6.66 11.39 29.67
N GLN A 67 -5.81 12.33 29.24
CA GLN A 67 -4.72 12.03 28.31
C GLN A 67 -3.77 10.94 28.85
N LYS A 68 -3.58 10.83 30.15
CA LYS A 68 -2.73 9.81 30.77
C LYS A 68 -3.29 8.40 30.64
N ILE A 69 -4.62 8.26 30.61
CA ILE A 69 -5.31 6.98 30.61
C ILE A 69 -6.04 6.67 29.28
N MET A 70 -6.05 7.60 28.33
CA MET A 70 -6.83 7.46 27.09
C MET A 70 -6.48 6.24 26.23
N PHE A 71 -5.29 5.67 26.44
CA PHE A 71 -4.84 4.46 25.79
C PHE A 71 -5.08 3.18 26.60
N GLU A 72 -5.61 3.30 27.81
CA GLU A 72 -6.01 2.14 28.60
C GLU A 72 -7.34 1.56 28.06
N PRO A 73 -7.48 0.23 28.01
CA PRO A 73 -8.73 -0.38 27.58
C PRO A 73 -9.92 0.10 28.43
N PHE A 74 -11.05 0.33 27.78
CA PHE A 74 -12.32 0.80 28.36
C PHE A 74 -12.28 2.20 28.99
N SER A 75 -11.21 2.98 28.77
CA SER A 75 -11.12 4.36 29.24
C SER A 75 -12.11 5.25 28.52
N ARG A 76 -12.83 6.05 29.29
CA ARG A 76 -13.79 7.05 28.80
C ARG A 76 -13.66 8.33 29.62
N ALA A 77 -13.81 9.47 28.96
CA ALA A 77 -13.86 10.74 29.66
C ALA A 77 -15.19 10.87 30.42
N ASP A 78 -15.12 11.00 31.74
CA ASP A 78 -16.27 11.28 32.61
C ASP A 78 -16.66 12.78 32.50
N ASP A 79 -17.22 13.19 31.35
CA ASP A 79 -17.74 14.53 31.17
C ASP A 79 -19.21 14.45 30.73
N HIS A 80 -20.07 15.32 31.31
CA HIS A 80 -21.48 15.42 30.93
C HIS A 80 -21.68 15.66 29.42
N ARG A 81 -20.67 16.18 28.74
CA ARG A 81 -20.67 16.40 27.28
C ARG A 81 -20.45 15.11 26.48
N THR A 82 -19.83 14.10 27.09
CA THR A 82 -19.50 12.82 26.46
C THR A 82 -20.49 11.70 26.83
N THR A 83 -21.36 11.91 27.78
CA THR A 83 -22.33 10.88 28.27
C THR A 83 -23.29 10.40 27.18
N LYS A 84 -23.57 11.18 26.16
CA LYS A 84 -24.40 10.80 25.01
C LYS A 84 -23.63 10.08 23.91
N VAL A 85 -22.32 10.04 24.01
CA VAL A 85 -21.45 9.55 22.95
C VAL A 85 -21.17 8.05 23.15
N GLN A 86 -21.75 7.23 22.30
CA GLN A 86 -21.65 5.77 22.37
C GLN A 86 -20.25 5.28 21.94
N GLY A 87 -19.62 4.37 22.71
CA GLY A 87 -18.33 3.78 22.37
C GLY A 87 -17.83 2.83 23.44
N THR A 88 -17.05 1.85 23.02
CA THR A 88 -16.51 0.79 23.90
C THR A 88 -15.30 1.23 24.73
N GLY A 89 -14.65 2.34 24.39
CA GLY A 89 -13.38 2.76 25.01
C GLY A 89 -12.18 1.90 24.60
N LEU A 90 -12.29 1.11 23.53
CA LEU A 90 -11.22 0.22 23.05
C LEU A 90 -10.42 0.79 21.87
N GLY A 91 -10.99 1.74 21.11
CA GLY A 91 -10.42 2.18 19.85
C GLY A 91 -9.01 2.77 19.98
N MET A 92 -8.75 3.59 21.01
CA MET A 92 -7.43 4.19 21.24
C MET A 92 -6.40 3.15 21.71
N ALA A 93 -6.79 2.22 22.56
CA ALA A 93 -5.94 1.12 23.00
C ALA A 93 -5.54 0.21 21.82
N ILE A 94 -6.50 -0.11 20.95
CA ILE A 94 -6.25 -0.90 19.73
C ILE A 94 -5.31 -0.15 18.79
N ALA A 95 -5.55 1.14 18.54
CA ALA A 95 -4.70 1.95 17.68
C ALA A 95 -3.24 1.97 18.19
N ARG A 96 -3.04 2.22 19.49
CA ARG A 96 -1.70 2.21 20.11
C ARG A 96 -1.02 0.86 19.98
N ASN A 97 -1.74 -0.24 20.25
CA ASN A 97 -1.18 -1.58 20.15
C ASN A 97 -0.73 -1.91 18.71
N ILE A 98 -1.55 -1.54 17.71
CA ILE A 98 -1.20 -1.75 16.31
C ILE A 98 0.04 -0.93 15.93
N VAL A 99 0.07 0.35 16.30
CA VAL A 99 1.22 1.23 16.02
C VAL A 99 2.50 0.69 16.67
N ASN A 100 2.42 0.24 17.92
CA ASN A 100 3.56 -0.38 18.61
C ASN A 100 4.05 -1.67 17.92
N LEU A 101 3.12 -2.52 17.44
CA LEU A 101 3.46 -3.74 16.69
C LEU A 101 4.14 -3.43 15.35
N MET A 102 3.92 -2.24 14.81
CA MET A 102 4.57 -1.73 13.59
C MET A 102 5.86 -0.95 13.88
N ASN A 103 6.39 -1.04 15.11
CA ASN A 103 7.53 -0.26 15.59
C ASN A 103 7.36 1.26 15.39
N GLY A 104 6.12 1.73 15.39
CA GLY A 104 5.75 3.13 15.26
C GLY A 104 5.61 3.84 16.62
N ASP A 105 5.23 5.11 16.55
CA ASP A 105 4.93 5.94 17.72
C ASP A 105 3.60 6.66 17.53
N ILE A 106 2.92 6.97 18.65
CA ILE A 106 1.68 7.73 18.67
C ILE A 106 1.75 8.82 19.73
N GLN A 107 1.64 10.06 19.29
CA GLN A 107 1.70 11.26 20.12
C GLN A 107 0.36 11.96 20.12
N VAL A 108 0.03 12.62 21.23
CA VAL A 108 -1.24 13.32 21.42
C VAL A 108 -1.00 14.69 22.02
N GLU A 109 -1.53 15.69 21.37
CA GLU A 109 -1.58 17.08 21.83
C GLU A 109 -3.06 17.46 21.94
N SER A 110 -3.51 17.77 23.14
CA SER A 110 -4.91 18.14 23.36
C SER A 110 -5.06 19.06 24.58
N ALA A 111 -6.06 19.93 24.53
CA ALA A 111 -6.45 20.73 25.69
C ALA A 111 -7.98 20.95 25.66
N PRO A 112 -8.62 21.11 26.82
CA PRO A 112 -10.06 21.34 26.88
C PRO A 112 -10.49 22.54 26.02
N ASN A 113 -11.49 22.33 25.16
CA ASN A 113 -12.05 23.28 24.20
C ASN A 113 -11.06 23.83 23.15
N LYS A 114 -9.92 23.17 22.94
CA LYS A 114 -8.95 23.54 21.90
C LYS A 114 -8.79 22.45 20.84
N GLY A 115 -9.53 21.34 20.97
CA GLY A 115 -9.43 20.20 20.07
C GLY A 115 -8.32 19.24 20.44
N THR A 116 -8.05 18.32 19.51
CA THR A 116 -7.05 17.26 19.65
C THR A 116 -6.26 17.12 18.38
N LYS A 117 -4.95 16.96 18.51
CA LYS A 117 -4.06 16.52 17.43
C LYS A 117 -3.41 15.20 17.84
N ILE A 118 -3.60 14.20 17.01
CA ILE A 118 -2.98 12.90 17.16
C ILE A 118 -2.03 12.69 15.99
N THR A 119 -0.77 12.40 16.31
CA THR A 119 0.28 12.16 15.32
C THR A 119 0.75 10.72 15.44
N VAL A 120 0.69 9.97 14.37
CA VAL A 120 1.15 8.58 14.28
C VAL A 120 2.35 8.54 13.33
N THR A 121 3.44 7.93 13.78
CA THR A 121 4.62 7.68 12.96
C THR A 121 4.77 6.18 12.75
N VAL A 122 4.92 5.74 11.51
CA VAL A 122 5.17 4.33 11.16
C VAL A 122 6.30 4.23 10.15
N TYR A 123 6.97 3.07 10.18
CA TYR A 123 8.01 2.72 9.22
C TYR A 123 7.47 1.62 8.31
N LEU A 124 7.43 1.89 7.01
CA LEU A 124 6.95 0.96 6.00
C LEU A 124 8.08 0.61 5.05
N LYS A 125 8.15 -0.65 4.65
CA LYS A 125 9.14 -1.08 3.66
C LYS A 125 8.80 -0.40 2.34
N LEU A 126 9.80 0.26 1.74
CA LEU A 126 9.65 0.81 0.39
C LEU A 126 9.50 -0.36 -0.57
N GLN A 127 8.54 -0.26 -1.48
CA GLN A 127 8.47 -1.18 -2.60
C GLN A 127 9.59 -0.76 -3.55
N GLU A 128 10.52 -1.66 -3.84
CA GLU A 128 11.49 -1.45 -4.90
C GLU A 128 10.70 -1.11 -6.17
N ASN A 129 11.11 -0.04 -6.83
CA ASN A 129 10.37 0.51 -7.97
C ASN A 129 10.10 -0.61 -8.97
N GLU A 130 8.84 -0.98 -9.17
CA GLU A 130 8.42 -1.80 -10.31
C GLU A 130 8.98 -1.24 -11.64
N LYS A 131 9.21 0.06 -11.71
CA LYS A 131 9.85 0.73 -12.84
C LYS A 131 11.30 0.34 -13.12
N GLU A 132 12.06 -0.17 -12.14
CA GLU A 132 13.39 -0.74 -12.41
C GLU A 132 13.27 -2.18 -12.90
N GLN A 133 12.34 -2.97 -12.35
CA GLN A 133 12.03 -4.31 -12.86
C GLN A 133 11.33 -4.25 -14.23
N GLU A 134 10.45 -3.28 -14.46
CA GLU A 134 9.86 -3.03 -15.78
C GLU A 134 10.93 -2.65 -16.82
N LYS A 135 11.98 -1.91 -16.45
CA LYS A 135 13.08 -1.60 -17.35
C LYS A 135 13.94 -2.82 -17.72
N GLU A 136 14.09 -3.78 -16.81
CA GLU A 136 14.79 -5.04 -17.09
C GLU A 136 13.99 -5.96 -18.02
N LEU A 137 12.67 -5.79 -18.09
CA LEU A 137 11.79 -6.56 -18.99
C LEU A 137 11.56 -5.88 -20.34
N LEU A 138 11.95 -4.61 -20.49
CA LEU A 138 11.78 -3.87 -21.75
C LEU A 138 12.61 -4.51 -22.87
N ASP A 139 11.95 -4.69 -24.01
CA ASP A 139 12.57 -5.25 -25.23
C ASP A 139 13.09 -6.70 -25.12
N LEU A 140 12.77 -7.43 -24.02
CA LEU A 140 13.15 -8.85 -23.95
C LEU A 140 12.43 -9.64 -25.03
N PRO A 141 13.16 -10.41 -25.86
CA PRO A 141 12.53 -11.20 -26.92
C PRO A 141 11.80 -12.41 -26.36
N VAL A 142 10.52 -12.52 -26.60
CA VAL A 142 9.66 -13.64 -26.20
C VAL A 142 9.02 -14.26 -27.44
N LEU A 143 9.08 -15.60 -27.56
CA LEU A 143 8.40 -16.35 -28.60
C LEU A 143 7.10 -16.96 -28.06
N VAL A 144 5.99 -16.71 -28.73
CA VAL A 144 4.68 -17.34 -28.47
C VAL A 144 4.45 -18.41 -29.51
N VAL A 145 4.07 -19.62 -29.06
CA VAL A 145 3.84 -20.78 -29.92
C VAL A 145 2.46 -21.33 -29.62
N ASP A 146 1.55 -21.21 -30.57
CA ASP A 146 0.15 -21.63 -30.43
C ASP A 146 -0.39 -21.91 -31.85
N ASP A 147 -1.22 -22.95 -32.04
CA ASP A 147 -1.83 -23.27 -33.33
C ASP A 147 -2.99 -22.32 -33.69
N ASP A 148 -3.51 -21.57 -32.71
CA ASP A 148 -4.51 -20.50 -32.95
C ASP A 148 -3.81 -19.13 -33.14
N LYS A 149 -3.87 -18.67 -34.37
CA LYS A 149 -3.35 -17.35 -34.75
C LYS A 149 -3.92 -16.20 -33.89
N THR A 150 -5.21 -16.26 -33.55
CA THR A 150 -5.86 -15.21 -32.76
C THR A 150 -5.32 -15.17 -31.32
N CYS A 151 -5.05 -16.35 -30.76
CA CYS A 151 -4.43 -16.49 -29.45
C CYS A 151 -2.99 -15.91 -29.47
N CYS A 152 -2.20 -16.25 -30.48
CA CYS A 152 -0.86 -15.70 -30.69
C CYS A 152 -0.87 -14.16 -30.76
N GLU A 153 -1.73 -13.60 -31.61
CA GLU A 153 -1.81 -12.13 -31.80
C GLU A 153 -2.25 -11.41 -30.53
N SER A 154 -3.21 -11.97 -29.78
CA SER A 154 -3.68 -11.40 -28.50
C SER A 154 -2.60 -11.46 -27.43
N THR A 155 -1.89 -12.58 -27.33
CA THR A 155 -0.81 -12.75 -26.36
C THR A 155 0.33 -11.79 -26.64
N VAL A 156 0.77 -11.66 -27.90
CA VAL A 156 1.81 -10.71 -28.30
C VAL A 156 1.38 -9.26 -28.07
N ALA A 157 0.13 -8.90 -28.35
CA ALA A 157 -0.39 -7.56 -28.05
C ALA A 157 -0.31 -7.25 -26.53
N THR A 158 -0.69 -8.20 -25.67
CA THR A 158 -0.57 -8.05 -24.22
C THR A 158 0.89 -7.91 -23.76
N LEU A 159 1.81 -8.68 -24.33
CA LEU A 159 3.24 -8.57 -24.05
C LEU A 159 3.78 -7.18 -24.45
N GLN A 160 3.36 -6.65 -25.60
CA GLN A 160 3.76 -5.32 -26.07
C GLN A 160 3.22 -4.19 -25.18
N GLU A 161 2.03 -4.32 -24.61
CA GLU A 161 1.49 -3.35 -23.64
C GLU A 161 2.36 -3.20 -22.40
N ILE A 162 3.06 -4.27 -21.98
CA ILE A 162 4.00 -4.26 -20.87
C ILE A 162 5.46 -4.08 -21.28
N GLY A 163 5.72 -3.73 -22.55
CA GLY A 163 7.05 -3.40 -23.07
C GLY A 163 7.92 -4.58 -23.48
N ILE A 164 7.36 -5.80 -23.59
CA ILE A 164 8.09 -7.02 -24.00
C ILE A 164 8.00 -7.19 -25.52
N ALA A 165 9.14 -7.51 -26.17
CA ALA A 165 9.19 -7.78 -27.60
C ALA A 165 8.70 -9.21 -27.92
N GLY A 166 7.41 -9.34 -28.24
CA GLY A 166 6.77 -10.62 -28.60
C GLY A 166 6.87 -10.93 -30.10
N GLU A 167 7.26 -12.16 -30.45
CA GLU A 167 7.10 -12.78 -31.77
C GLU A 167 6.24 -14.01 -31.61
N TRP A 168 5.64 -14.51 -32.69
CA TRP A 168 4.82 -15.74 -32.62
C TRP A 168 5.01 -16.66 -33.83
N VAL A 169 4.75 -17.94 -33.61
CA VAL A 169 4.69 -19.00 -34.61
C VAL A 169 3.51 -19.94 -34.35
N LEU A 170 3.04 -20.64 -35.37
CA LEU A 170 1.83 -21.47 -35.29
C LEU A 170 2.10 -22.97 -35.02
N ASN A 171 3.37 -23.37 -34.91
CA ASN A 171 3.71 -24.76 -34.65
C ASN A 171 5.09 -24.93 -34.02
N GLY A 172 5.28 -26.07 -33.37
CA GLY A 172 6.53 -26.38 -32.64
C GLY A 172 7.76 -26.51 -33.53
N LYS A 173 7.60 -26.97 -34.81
CA LYS A 173 8.73 -27.10 -35.75
C LYS A 173 9.32 -25.73 -36.08
N GLU A 174 8.49 -24.77 -36.42
CA GLU A 174 8.92 -23.40 -36.68
C GLU A 174 9.51 -22.73 -35.45
N ALA A 175 8.98 -23.03 -34.25
CA ALA A 175 9.51 -22.54 -32.99
C ALA A 175 10.95 -23.02 -32.77
N VAL A 176 11.23 -24.30 -33.00
CA VAL A 176 12.57 -24.88 -32.89
C VAL A 176 13.52 -24.23 -33.91
N GLU A 177 13.10 -24.09 -35.16
CA GLU A 177 13.90 -23.45 -36.21
C GLU A 177 14.27 -22.00 -35.85
N ARG A 178 13.32 -21.23 -35.30
CA ARG A 178 13.58 -19.85 -34.86
C ARG A 178 14.51 -19.78 -33.65
N CYS A 179 14.34 -20.68 -32.68
CA CYS A 179 15.22 -20.73 -31.52
C CYS A 179 16.68 -21.05 -31.94
N TYR A 180 16.88 -22.00 -32.85
CA TYR A 180 18.21 -22.31 -33.38
C TYR A 180 18.82 -21.13 -34.14
N ALA A 181 18.08 -20.49 -35.02
CA ALA A 181 18.57 -19.35 -35.79
C ALA A 181 19.01 -18.18 -34.89
N ARG A 182 18.26 -17.91 -33.84
CA ARG A 182 18.64 -16.87 -32.86
C ARG A 182 19.83 -17.29 -32.01
N HIS A 183 19.94 -18.55 -31.65
CA HIS A 183 21.08 -19.08 -30.92
C HIS A 183 22.40 -18.91 -31.71
N GLU A 184 22.39 -19.19 -33.00
CA GLU A 184 23.55 -18.98 -33.86
C GLU A 184 24.02 -17.51 -33.95
N THR A 185 23.11 -16.58 -33.76
CA THR A 185 23.39 -15.12 -33.73
C THR A 185 23.61 -14.56 -32.33
N ASN A 186 23.65 -15.41 -31.30
CA ASN A 186 23.80 -15.03 -29.90
C ASN A 186 22.73 -14.02 -29.42
N SER A 187 21.49 -14.18 -29.93
CA SER A 187 20.33 -13.34 -29.65
C SER A 187 19.13 -14.15 -29.17
N ASP A 188 19.37 -15.10 -28.28
CA ASP A 188 18.37 -16.06 -27.75
C ASP A 188 17.09 -15.37 -27.28
N TYR A 189 15.97 -16.10 -27.38
CA TYR A 189 14.75 -15.69 -26.70
C TYR A 189 14.95 -15.76 -25.18
N PHE A 190 14.47 -14.75 -24.49
CA PHE A 190 14.42 -14.74 -23.02
C PHE A 190 13.46 -15.81 -22.49
N ALA A 191 12.33 -15.99 -23.18
CA ALA A 191 11.32 -16.99 -22.82
C ALA A 191 10.58 -17.48 -24.07
N VAL A 192 10.05 -18.71 -24.00
CA VAL A 192 9.13 -19.28 -24.97
C VAL A 192 7.84 -19.62 -24.25
N ILE A 193 6.72 -19.05 -24.69
CA ILE A 193 5.37 -19.34 -24.20
C ILE A 193 4.78 -20.35 -25.17
N LEU A 194 4.52 -21.57 -24.68
CA LEU A 194 4.08 -22.68 -25.50
C LEU A 194 2.69 -23.13 -25.08
N ASP A 195 1.72 -23.20 -26.03
CA ASP A 195 0.49 -23.93 -25.76
C ASP A 195 0.80 -25.44 -25.62
N TRP A 196 0.25 -26.01 -24.57
CA TRP A 196 0.55 -27.41 -24.23
C TRP A 196 -0.26 -28.41 -25.07
N LYS A 197 -1.23 -27.97 -25.87
CA LYS A 197 -2.18 -28.84 -26.57
C LYS A 197 -2.26 -28.57 -28.08
N MET A 198 -1.11 -28.51 -28.72
CA MET A 198 -1.04 -28.39 -30.18
C MET A 198 -1.15 -29.77 -30.86
N PRO A 199 -1.95 -29.91 -31.93
CA PRO A 199 -2.21 -31.21 -32.56
C PRO A 199 -1.02 -31.82 -33.34
N GLU A 200 0.04 -31.09 -33.64
CA GLU A 200 1.25 -31.57 -34.32
C GLU A 200 2.51 -30.99 -33.67
N MET A 201 3.16 -31.78 -32.85
CA MET A 201 4.54 -31.60 -32.45
C MET A 201 5.41 -32.63 -33.14
#